data_1502d2cdcb039020c9e4ebeaed164119
#
_entry.id   1502d2cdcb039020c9e4ebeaed164119
#
_cell.length_a   1.000
_cell.length_b   1.000
_cell.length_c   1.000
_cell.angle_alpha   90.00
_cell.angle_beta   90.00
_cell.angle_gamma   90.00
#
_symmetry.space_group_name_H-M   'P 1'
#
loop_
_entity.id
_entity.type
_entity.pdbx_description
1 polymer ?
#
loop_
_entity_poly.entity_id
_entity_poly.type
_entity_poly.pdbx_seq_one_letter_code
_entity_poly.pdbx_strand_id
1 'polypeptide(L)'
;MELLTNKTKKLFSENINKIFENDFSAKIDIQNSTKKEFGDFQTNFALVSSKLIGKNPREIATKIVTEFEKNEIIEKLEIAGPGFINIFLKNEFLNEEIKKLENEKYDFSFLDTDKTVIIDYSSPNIAKRMHIGHLRSTIIGHSIKKILEFLGIKVISDNHIGDWGTQFGKLIVGYKNWLDKDSYEKDPIGELERIYVLFSDKAKKDPTLEENARAELKKLQQGDSENIKLWKEFIEISLKEYNKVYDRLGIKFDYYYGESFYNNMMPEVLKELKEKNIAKEDQGALVVFFDEDKLPPALVQKKDGSFLYATSDLATMKFRKEKLKVDEAIYVTDDRQQNHFKQVFEIGKMLGEPYDYKKLHVIFGIMRFGDVIFSSRSGNIIRLVDLLDEAKKQVKQVINEKNPDIPEDEKDEIAETIGSGAIKYFDLSQNRTSDVTFTWDKVLNFEGNTGPYLQYTYVRIMSIFRKLKEENITLENKEIVLENMDGIILRNCFGMCALNSQC
;
A
#
# COMPACT_ATOMS: atom_id res chain seq x y z
N MET A 1 19.57 9.42 12.79
CA MET A 1 20.02 10.41 11.75
C MET A 1 18.87 11.39 11.51
N GLU A 2 19.09 12.66 11.74
CA GLU A 2 18.06 13.68 11.45
C GLU A 2 17.96 13.87 9.92
N LEU A 3 16.73 13.94 9.40
CA LEU A 3 16.50 14.10 7.95
C LEU A 3 17.14 15.41 7.44
N LEU A 4 17.72 15.37 6.24
CA LEU A 4 18.27 16.58 5.58
C LEU A 4 17.26 17.73 5.54
N THR A 5 16.00 17.40 5.25
CA THR A 5 14.90 18.36 5.24
C THR A 5 14.71 19.01 6.61
N ASN A 6 14.78 18.22 7.70
CA ASN A 6 14.62 18.75 9.06
C ASN A 6 15.79 19.64 9.47
N LYS A 7 17.04 19.23 9.17
CA LYS A 7 18.24 20.06 9.42
C LYS A 7 18.15 21.37 8.65
N THR A 8 17.79 21.30 7.38
CA THR A 8 17.62 22.50 6.53
C THR A 8 16.48 23.37 7.04
N LYS A 9 15.32 22.77 7.42
CA LYS A 9 14.17 23.49 7.96
C LYS A 9 14.51 24.18 9.27
N LYS A 10 15.19 23.52 10.18
CA LYS A 10 15.64 24.10 11.46
C LYS A 10 16.51 25.32 11.23
N LEU A 11 17.57 25.16 10.43
CA LEU A 11 18.48 26.26 10.10
C LEU A 11 17.76 27.41 9.39
N PHE A 12 16.89 27.11 8.43
CA PHE A 12 16.09 28.11 7.71
C PHE A 12 15.15 28.84 8.67
N SER A 13 14.51 28.15 9.59
CA SER A 13 13.61 28.72 10.60
C SER A 13 14.34 29.67 11.55
N GLU A 14 15.51 29.28 12.05
CA GLU A 14 16.34 30.10 12.92
C GLU A 14 16.73 31.43 12.23
N ASN A 15 17.13 31.37 10.96
CA ASN A 15 17.48 32.56 10.18
C ASN A 15 16.26 33.45 9.92
N ILE A 16 15.13 32.87 9.53
CA ILE A 16 13.88 33.63 9.28
C ILE A 16 13.42 34.35 10.54
N ASN A 17 13.41 33.66 11.66
CA ASN A 17 13.00 34.22 12.93
C ASN A 17 13.89 35.40 13.35
N LYS A 18 15.18 35.33 13.05
CA LYS A 18 16.15 36.39 13.27
C LYS A 18 15.94 37.60 12.32
N ILE A 19 15.76 37.34 11.01
CA ILE A 19 15.55 38.37 9.99
C ILE A 19 14.28 39.18 10.25
N PHE A 20 13.22 38.55 10.75
CA PHE A 20 11.93 39.18 10.96
C PHE A 20 11.60 39.46 12.44
N GLU A 21 12.53 39.16 13.35
CA GLU A 21 12.38 39.34 14.81
C GLU A 21 11.07 38.75 15.36
N ASN A 22 10.64 37.61 14.81
CA ASN A 22 9.38 36.95 15.16
C ASN A 22 9.47 35.45 14.88
N ASP A 23 8.67 34.62 15.59
CA ASP A 23 8.61 33.17 15.38
C ASP A 23 7.67 32.81 14.22
N PHE A 24 8.27 32.39 13.13
CA PHE A 24 7.59 31.89 11.93
C PHE A 24 7.74 30.37 11.73
N SER A 25 8.31 29.64 12.68
CA SER A 25 8.67 28.21 12.54
C SER A 25 7.48 27.36 12.06
N ALA A 26 6.27 27.63 12.56
CA ALA A 26 5.06 26.92 12.16
C ALA A 26 4.58 27.23 10.72
N LYS A 27 5.10 28.28 10.08
CA LYS A 27 4.76 28.68 8.70
C LYS A 27 5.79 28.22 7.68
N ILE A 28 6.92 27.70 8.14
CA ILE A 28 8.00 27.28 7.24
C ILE A 28 7.74 25.84 6.83
N ASP A 29 7.50 25.66 5.55
CA ASP A 29 7.46 24.36 4.88
C ASP A 29 8.56 24.30 3.84
N ILE A 30 9.37 23.23 3.90
CA ILE A 30 10.47 22.96 2.96
C ILE A 30 10.15 21.67 2.24
N GLN A 31 10.03 21.72 0.93
CA GLN A 31 9.69 20.60 0.08
C GLN A 31 10.84 20.29 -0.88
N ASN A 32 10.92 19.04 -1.33
CA ASN A 32 11.85 18.66 -2.38
C ASN A 32 11.56 19.44 -3.67
N SER A 33 12.61 19.92 -4.35
CA SER A 33 12.46 20.54 -5.65
C SER A 33 12.01 19.53 -6.70
N THR A 34 11.16 19.96 -7.62
CA THR A 34 10.64 19.11 -8.71
C THR A 34 11.63 18.94 -9.85
N LYS A 35 12.61 19.86 -9.97
CA LYS A 35 13.65 19.86 -11.00
C LYS A 35 14.99 20.27 -10.41
N LYS A 36 16.05 19.71 -10.95
CA LYS A 36 17.43 20.00 -10.52
C LYS A 36 17.79 21.49 -10.60
N GLU A 37 17.30 22.19 -11.61
CA GLU A 37 17.54 23.63 -11.81
C GLU A 37 16.96 24.49 -10.67
N PHE A 38 16.06 23.96 -9.87
CA PHE A 38 15.45 24.63 -8.72
C PHE A 38 16.11 24.28 -7.38
N GLY A 39 17.31 23.71 -7.41
CA GLY A 39 18.07 23.33 -6.23
C GLY A 39 17.60 22.04 -5.57
N ASP A 40 18.00 21.84 -4.32
CA ASP A 40 17.68 20.66 -3.52
C ASP A 40 16.29 20.72 -2.90
N PHE A 41 15.97 21.88 -2.35
CA PHE A 41 14.69 22.15 -1.72
C PHE A 41 14.06 23.45 -2.22
N GLN A 42 12.79 23.61 -1.94
CA GLN A 42 12.03 24.81 -2.23
C GLN A 42 11.09 25.16 -1.08
N THR A 43 10.89 26.45 -0.83
CA THR A 43 9.87 26.92 0.13
C THR A 43 9.00 28.03 -0.46
N ASN A 44 7.73 28.04 -0.07
CA ASN A 44 6.76 29.09 -0.40
C ASN A 44 6.54 30.06 0.77
N PHE A 45 7.44 30.08 1.76
CA PHE A 45 7.31 30.87 2.98
C PHE A 45 6.94 32.33 2.71
N ALA A 46 7.61 32.98 1.77
CA ALA A 46 7.34 34.40 1.46
C ALA A 46 5.91 34.65 0.97
N LEU A 47 5.33 33.67 0.23
CA LEU A 47 3.95 33.73 -0.25
C LEU A 47 2.94 33.59 0.88
N VAL A 48 3.11 32.57 1.71
CA VAL A 48 2.15 32.27 2.80
C VAL A 48 2.23 33.25 3.95
N SER A 49 3.39 33.92 4.14
CA SER A 49 3.61 34.88 5.23
C SER A 49 3.42 36.34 4.82
N SER A 50 3.15 36.63 3.54
CA SER A 50 3.03 37.98 3.00
C SER A 50 2.01 38.88 3.72
N LYS A 51 0.82 38.35 4.00
CA LYS A 51 -0.25 39.06 4.72
C LYS A 51 0.15 39.34 6.18
N LEU A 52 0.89 38.42 6.82
CA LEU A 52 1.29 38.54 8.21
C LEU A 52 2.43 39.56 8.37
N ILE A 53 3.38 39.54 7.43
CA ILE A 53 4.53 40.46 7.41
C ILE A 53 4.13 41.84 6.84
N GLY A 54 3.03 41.90 6.09
CA GLY A 54 2.54 43.16 5.50
C GLY A 54 3.38 43.65 4.32
N LYS A 55 4.09 42.76 3.62
CA LYS A 55 4.95 43.08 2.47
C LYS A 55 4.66 42.18 1.26
N ASN A 56 5.06 42.64 0.08
CA ASN A 56 4.97 41.82 -1.13
C ASN A 56 5.84 40.56 -0.99
N PRO A 57 5.35 39.35 -1.42
CA PRO A 57 6.11 38.10 -1.33
C PRO A 57 7.52 38.18 -1.91
N ARG A 58 7.70 38.87 -3.03
CA ARG A 58 9.01 39.01 -3.66
C ARG A 58 9.97 39.89 -2.84
N GLU A 59 9.47 40.89 -2.17
CA GLU A 59 10.26 41.74 -1.25
C GLU A 59 10.69 40.93 -0.02
N ILE A 60 9.81 40.08 0.51
CA ILE A 60 10.11 39.18 1.61
C ILE A 60 11.20 38.20 1.19
N ALA A 61 11.03 37.57 0.01
CA ALA A 61 12.02 36.62 -0.53
C ALA A 61 13.39 37.31 -0.77
N THR A 62 13.38 38.56 -1.29
CA THR A 62 14.60 39.36 -1.50
C THR A 62 15.30 39.64 -0.18
N LYS A 63 14.57 40.06 0.84
CA LYS A 63 15.12 40.32 2.17
C LYS A 63 15.77 39.04 2.73
N ILE A 64 15.08 37.91 2.64
CA ILE A 64 15.61 36.62 3.10
C ILE A 64 16.94 36.29 2.39
N VAL A 65 16.94 36.28 1.05
CA VAL A 65 18.13 35.91 0.27
C VAL A 65 19.31 36.84 0.56
N THR A 66 19.04 38.12 0.80
CA THR A 66 20.09 39.13 1.07
C THR A 66 20.65 39.05 2.48
N GLU A 67 19.80 38.79 3.48
CA GLU A 67 20.15 38.82 4.89
C GLU A 67 20.41 37.42 5.48
N PHE A 68 20.28 36.35 4.69
CA PHE A 68 20.51 34.98 5.14
C PHE A 68 21.99 34.77 5.53
N GLU A 69 22.20 34.31 6.75
CA GLU A 69 23.57 34.09 7.24
C GLU A 69 24.28 32.94 6.57
N LYS A 70 25.57 33.10 6.27
CA LYS A 70 26.40 31.99 5.79
C LYS A 70 26.48 30.89 6.83
N ASN A 71 26.38 29.63 6.38
CA ASN A 71 26.32 28.46 7.24
C ASN A 71 26.96 27.24 6.56
N GLU A 72 27.05 26.12 7.25
CA GLU A 72 27.68 24.90 6.76
C GLU A 72 26.78 24.03 5.85
N ILE A 73 25.46 24.31 5.80
CA ILE A 73 24.45 23.47 5.12
C ILE A 73 24.07 24.04 3.76
N ILE A 74 23.72 25.34 3.70
CA ILE A 74 23.14 25.98 2.52
C ILE A 74 24.25 26.71 1.76
N GLU A 75 24.40 26.39 0.48
CA GLU A 75 25.33 27.07 -0.43
C GLU A 75 24.77 28.40 -0.88
N LYS A 76 23.54 28.39 -1.41
CA LYS A 76 22.84 29.58 -1.91
C LYS A 76 21.35 29.45 -1.85
N LEU A 77 20.69 30.60 -1.87
CA LEU A 77 19.25 30.77 -2.05
C LEU A 77 18.98 31.54 -3.34
N GLU A 78 17.96 31.12 -4.10
CA GLU A 78 17.54 31.81 -5.33
C GLU A 78 16.02 32.05 -5.32
N ILE A 79 15.62 33.25 -5.77
CA ILE A 79 14.21 33.60 -5.85
C ILE A 79 13.62 33.08 -7.16
N ALA A 80 12.50 32.38 -7.10
CA ALA A 80 11.77 31.89 -8.24
C ALA A 80 10.34 32.42 -8.28
N GLY A 81 9.88 32.84 -9.46
CA GLY A 81 8.52 33.31 -9.69
C GLY A 81 8.08 34.43 -8.74
N PRO A 82 6.86 34.33 -8.17
CA PRO A 82 6.27 35.40 -7.36
C PRO A 82 6.83 35.50 -5.92
N GLY A 83 7.76 34.64 -5.51
CA GLY A 83 8.33 34.63 -4.16
C GLY A 83 8.64 33.25 -3.61
N PHE A 84 8.74 32.23 -4.44
CA PHE A 84 9.36 30.97 -4.05
C PHE A 84 10.85 31.16 -3.80
N ILE A 85 11.41 30.42 -2.88
CA ILE A 85 12.85 30.41 -2.61
C ILE A 85 13.36 28.99 -2.84
N ASN A 86 14.27 28.87 -3.80
CA ASN A 86 15.03 27.65 -4.08
C ASN A 86 16.24 27.59 -3.15
N ILE A 87 16.50 26.41 -2.58
CA ILE A 87 17.56 26.17 -1.60
C ILE A 87 18.53 25.16 -2.20
N PHE A 88 19.82 25.53 -2.28
CA PHE A 88 20.90 24.68 -2.75
C PHE A 88 21.80 24.32 -1.58
N LEU A 89 22.03 23.01 -1.38
CA LEU A 89 22.90 22.52 -0.31
C LEU A 89 24.35 22.49 -0.74
N LYS A 90 25.26 22.63 0.23
CA LYS A 90 26.69 22.47 0.00
C LYS A 90 27.07 21.02 -0.26
N ASN A 91 27.93 20.78 -1.22
CA ASN A 91 28.45 19.45 -1.52
C ASN A 91 29.24 18.85 -0.35
N GLU A 92 29.99 19.65 0.38
CA GLU A 92 30.72 19.23 1.57
C GLU A 92 29.76 18.67 2.64
N PHE A 93 28.64 19.37 2.88
CA PHE A 93 27.62 18.91 3.81
C PHE A 93 26.99 17.59 3.34
N LEU A 94 26.67 17.47 2.06
CA LEU A 94 26.12 16.23 1.50
C LEU A 94 27.11 15.07 1.62
N ASN A 95 28.41 15.32 1.36
CA ASN A 95 29.47 14.32 1.52
C ASN A 95 29.59 13.83 2.96
N GLU A 96 29.52 14.73 3.94
CA GLU A 96 29.55 14.34 5.35
C GLU A 96 28.35 13.49 5.75
N GLU A 97 27.17 13.84 5.27
CA GLU A 97 25.96 13.05 5.55
C GLU A 97 26.03 11.65 4.92
N ILE A 98 26.64 11.50 3.73
CA ILE A 98 26.88 10.18 3.11
C ILE A 98 27.87 9.36 3.93
N LYS A 99 28.99 9.96 4.36
CA LYS A 99 29.97 9.27 5.21
C LYS A 99 29.33 8.74 6.49
N LYS A 100 28.38 9.47 7.06
CA LYS A 100 27.60 8.99 8.21
C LYS A 100 26.75 7.78 7.84
N LEU A 101 26.14 7.76 6.65
CA LEU A 101 25.35 6.61 6.16
C LEU A 101 26.21 5.36 5.96
N GLU A 102 27.47 5.50 5.48
CA GLU A 102 28.38 4.36 5.29
C GLU A 102 28.85 3.76 6.62
N ASN A 103 29.11 4.60 7.62
CA ASN A 103 29.75 4.22 8.87
C ASN A 103 28.77 3.86 9.99
N GLU A 104 27.54 4.35 9.92
CA GLU A 104 26.53 4.12 10.94
C GLU A 104 25.54 3.05 10.42
N LYS A 105 25.34 1.98 11.21
CA LYS A 105 24.08 1.23 11.11
C LYS A 105 22.97 2.27 11.26
N TYR A 106 22.05 2.29 10.30
CA TYR A 106 20.93 3.24 10.31
C TYR A 106 20.34 3.34 11.73
N ASP A 107 20.52 4.49 12.35
CA ASP A 107 19.96 4.78 13.66
C ASP A 107 18.61 5.48 13.46
N PHE A 108 17.55 4.76 13.74
CA PHE A 108 16.18 5.28 13.71
C PHE A 108 15.65 5.61 15.10
N SER A 109 16.53 5.80 16.10
CA SER A 109 16.15 6.10 17.49
C SER A 109 15.29 7.37 17.65
N PHE A 110 15.27 8.25 16.64
CA PHE A 110 14.38 9.41 16.59
C PHE A 110 12.92 9.06 16.27
N LEU A 111 12.65 7.83 15.81
CA LEU A 111 11.30 7.34 15.58
C LEU A 111 10.81 6.61 16.82
N ASP A 112 9.53 6.80 17.13
CA ASP A 112 8.84 5.95 18.09
C ASP A 112 8.66 4.55 17.49
N THR A 113 9.62 3.66 17.78
CA THR A 113 9.62 2.28 17.30
C THR A 113 8.99 1.31 18.29
N ASP A 114 8.70 1.74 19.53
CA ASP A 114 8.11 0.91 20.57
C ASP A 114 6.58 0.81 20.43
N LYS A 115 6.16 0.44 19.21
CA LYS A 115 4.76 0.24 18.88
C LYS A 115 4.57 -1.00 18.01
N THR A 116 3.39 -1.58 18.09
CA THR A 116 2.95 -2.66 17.20
C THR A 116 1.97 -2.11 16.16
N VAL A 117 2.32 -2.24 14.88
CA VAL A 117 1.51 -1.82 13.75
C VAL A 117 0.94 -3.04 13.05
N ILE A 118 -0.37 -3.10 12.81
CA ILE A 118 -0.96 -4.11 11.93
C ILE A 118 -1.27 -3.51 10.58
N ILE A 119 -0.97 -4.25 9.51
CA ILE A 119 -1.31 -3.87 8.14
C ILE A 119 -2.25 -4.91 7.56
N ASP A 120 -3.43 -4.45 7.15
CA ASP A 120 -4.49 -5.20 6.49
C ASP A 120 -4.45 -4.92 4.99
N TYR A 121 -4.13 -5.95 4.18
CA TYR A 121 -3.96 -5.77 2.76
C TYR A 121 -4.16 -7.07 1.97
N SER A 122 -4.34 -6.96 0.66
CA SER A 122 -4.66 -8.01 -0.29
C SER A 122 -6.12 -8.45 -0.24
N SER A 123 -6.56 -9.12 0.79
CA SER A 123 -7.95 -9.44 1.18
C SER A 123 -8.84 -9.99 0.04
N PRO A 124 -8.40 -11.04 -0.70
CA PRO A 124 -9.19 -11.62 -1.77
C PRO A 124 -10.40 -12.42 -1.24
N ASN A 125 -11.45 -12.47 -2.05
CA ASN A 125 -12.63 -13.29 -1.77
C ASN A 125 -12.37 -14.75 -2.14
N ILE A 126 -12.76 -15.68 -1.24
CA ILE A 126 -12.64 -17.12 -1.42
C ILE A 126 -13.42 -17.62 -2.66
N ALA A 127 -12.97 -18.74 -3.23
CA ALA A 127 -13.50 -19.41 -4.41
C ALA A 127 -13.43 -18.56 -5.70
N LYS A 128 -12.45 -17.68 -5.78
CA LYS A 128 -12.12 -16.89 -6.96
C LYS A 128 -10.62 -16.75 -7.09
N ARG A 129 -10.10 -16.75 -8.30
CA ARG A 129 -8.69 -16.43 -8.53
C ARG A 129 -8.39 -14.97 -8.25
N MET A 130 -7.18 -14.71 -7.83
CA MET A 130 -6.68 -13.35 -7.75
C MET A 130 -6.61 -12.73 -9.15
N HIS A 131 -7.01 -11.48 -9.25
CA HIS A 131 -6.96 -10.70 -10.47
C HIS A 131 -6.18 -9.40 -10.24
N ILE A 132 -5.91 -8.67 -11.32
CA ILE A 132 -5.09 -7.46 -11.29
C ILE A 132 -5.59 -6.41 -10.28
N GLY A 133 -6.88 -6.39 -9.96
CA GLY A 133 -7.45 -5.52 -8.91
C GLY A 133 -6.91 -5.80 -7.50
N HIS A 134 -6.39 -7.02 -7.23
CA HIS A 134 -5.75 -7.34 -5.96
C HIS A 134 -4.26 -6.95 -5.92
N LEU A 135 -3.65 -6.72 -7.09
CA LEU A 135 -2.21 -6.47 -7.21
C LEU A 135 -1.77 -5.27 -6.38
N ARG A 136 -2.45 -4.13 -6.55
CA ARG A 136 -2.07 -2.86 -5.91
C ARG A 136 -2.12 -2.95 -4.39
N SER A 137 -3.23 -3.44 -3.83
CA SER A 137 -3.35 -3.65 -2.39
C SER A 137 -2.20 -4.52 -1.87
N THR A 138 -1.93 -5.62 -2.56
CA THR A 138 -0.92 -6.61 -2.19
C THR A 138 0.50 -6.02 -2.21
N ILE A 139 0.89 -5.31 -3.28
CA ILE A 139 2.23 -4.75 -3.42
C ILE A 139 2.43 -3.54 -2.50
N ILE A 140 1.46 -2.63 -2.45
CA ILE A 140 1.54 -1.41 -1.62
C ILE A 140 1.60 -1.81 -0.13
N GLY A 141 0.69 -2.68 0.31
CA GLY A 141 0.67 -3.13 1.70
C GLY A 141 1.97 -3.83 2.11
N HIS A 142 2.48 -4.73 1.26
CA HIS A 142 3.74 -5.41 1.53
C HIS A 142 4.93 -4.44 1.56
N SER A 143 4.96 -3.44 0.69
CA SER A 143 6.02 -2.43 0.68
C SER A 143 6.00 -1.59 1.95
N ILE A 144 4.82 -1.18 2.42
CA ILE A 144 4.68 -0.49 3.72
C ILE A 144 5.17 -1.38 4.86
N LYS A 145 4.80 -2.67 4.88
CA LYS A 145 5.33 -3.64 5.86
C LYS A 145 6.85 -3.63 5.87
N LYS A 146 7.48 -3.78 4.69
CA LYS A 146 8.94 -3.83 4.57
C LYS A 146 9.64 -2.55 5.02
N ILE A 147 9.05 -1.40 4.73
CA ILE A 147 9.57 -0.11 5.18
C ILE A 147 9.50 0.00 6.70
N LEU A 148 8.36 -0.31 7.30
CA LEU A 148 8.19 -0.23 8.75
C LEU A 148 9.08 -1.24 9.50
N GLU A 149 9.21 -2.47 8.99
CA GLU A 149 10.15 -3.47 9.53
C GLU A 149 11.60 -2.97 9.46
N PHE A 150 12.00 -2.38 8.33
CA PHE A 150 13.34 -1.79 8.17
C PHE A 150 13.61 -0.65 9.15
N LEU A 151 12.58 0.12 9.50
CA LEU A 151 12.64 1.18 10.51
C LEU A 151 12.64 0.65 11.96
N GLY A 152 12.60 -0.67 12.16
CA GLY A 152 12.62 -1.29 13.49
C GLY A 152 11.26 -1.37 14.17
N ILE A 153 10.17 -1.04 13.48
CA ILE A 153 8.82 -1.11 14.02
C ILE A 153 8.34 -2.56 13.96
N LYS A 154 7.70 -3.03 15.03
CA LYS A 154 7.04 -4.33 15.04
C LYS A 154 5.79 -4.32 14.17
N VAL A 155 5.82 -5.07 13.05
CA VAL A 155 4.71 -5.12 12.11
C VAL A 155 4.05 -6.49 12.11
N ILE A 156 2.74 -6.51 12.08
CA ILE A 156 1.88 -7.67 11.87
C ILE A 156 1.19 -7.50 10.52
N SER A 157 1.26 -8.47 9.64
CA SER A 157 0.51 -8.49 8.38
C SER A 157 -0.67 -9.44 8.47
N ASP A 158 -1.86 -8.93 8.18
CA ASP A 158 -3.10 -9.69 8.16
C ASP A 158 -3.71 -9.67 6.76
N ASN A 159 -4.05 -10.85 6.26
CA ASN A 159 -4.80 -11.01 5.02
C ASN A 159 -6.25 -11.28 5.39
N HIS A 160 -7.04 -10.24 5.48
CA HIS A 160 -8.45 -10.29 5.87
C HIS A 160 -9.31 -10.83 4.72
N ILE A 161 -9.22 -12.17 4.49
CA ILE A 161 -9.88 -12.84 3.37
C ILE A 161 -11.40 -12.80 3.50
N GLY A 162 -12.09 -12.64 2.35
CA GLY A 162 -13.55 -12.70 2.29
C GLY A 162 -14.05 -14.15 2.30
N ASP A 163 -14.01 -14.78 3.46
CA ASP A 163 -14.34 -16.19 3.68
C ASP A 163 -15.74 -16.41 4.28
N TRP A 164 -16.57 -15.37 4.30
CA TRP A 164 -17.92 -15.41 4.82
C TRP A 164 -18.92 -14.67 3.93
N GLY A 165 -20.20 -15.01 4.06
CA GLY A 165 -21.27 -14.27 3.37
C GLY A 165 -22.08 -15.10 2.38
N THR A 166 -22.99 -14.42 1.68
CA THR A 166 -24.01 -15.04 0.80
C THR A 166 -23.42 -15.84 -0.37
N GLN A 167 -22.19 -15.56 -0.75
CA GLN A 167 -21.47 -16.28 -1.79
C GLN A 167 -21.32 -17.79 -1.47
N PHE A 168 -21.16 -18.15 -0.20
CA PHE A 168 -21.00 -19.55 0.20
C PHE A 168 -22.28 -20.37 0.06
N GLY A 169 -23.45 -19.77 0.32
CA GLY A 169 -24.72 -20.44 0.02
C GLY A 169 -24.85 -20.78 -1.46
N LYS A 170 -24.48 -19.85 -2.35
CA LYS A 170 -24.47 -20.04 -3.80
C LYS A 170 -23.50 -21.12 -4.24
N LEU A 171 -22.29 -21.12 -3.69
CA LEU A 171 -21.26 -22.12 -3.97
C LEU A 171 -21.68 -23.51 -3.51
N ILE A 172 -22.24 -23.65 -2.30
CA ILE A 172 -22.70 -24.93 -1.77
C ILE A 172 -23.83 -25.50 -2.61
N VAL A 173 -24.83 -24.67 -3.00
CA VAL A 173 -25.90 -25.11 -3.92
C VAL A 173 -25.33 -25.54 -5.25
N GLY A 174 -24.43 -24.74 -5.82
CA GLY A 174 -23.80 -25.04 -7.10
C GLY A 174 -22.94 -26.30 -7.06
N TYR A 175 -22.14 -26.47 -6.02
CA TYR A 175 -21.32 -27.65 -5.79
C TYR A 175 -22.17 -28.94 -5.68
N LYS A 176 -23.24 -28.92 -4.88
CA LYS A 176 -24.13 -30.07 -4.70
C LYS A 176 -24.90 -30.48 -5.96
N ASN A 177 -25.17 -29.52 -6.87
CA ASN A 177 -26.02 -29.78 -8.03
C ASN A 177 -25.28 -29.86 -9.37
N TRP A 178 -24.17 -29.19 -9.52
CA TRP A 178 -23.54 -28.97 -10.86
C TRP A 178 -22.02 -29.18 -10.87
N LEU A 179 -21.46 -29.83 -9.85
CA LEU A 179 -20.05 -30.17 -9.81
C LEU A 179 -19.65 -31.11 -10.94
N ASP A 180 -18.70 -30.72 -11.73
CA ASP A 180 -17.96 -31.61 -12.64
C ASP A 180 -16.72 -32.14 -11.91
N LYS A 181 -16.75 -33.43 -11.53
CA LYS A 181 -15.70 -34.05 -10.72
C LYS A 181 -14.36 -34.06 -11.43
N ASP A 182 -14.34 -34.35 -12.74
CA ASP A 182 -13.10 -34.44 -13.51
C ASP A 182 -12.44 -33.05 -13.65
N SER A 183 -13.25 -32.01 -13.85
CA SER A 183 -12.80 -30.63 -13.86
C SER A 183 -12.31 -30.18 -12.49
N TYR A 184 -13.01 -30.55 -11.43
CA TYR A 184 -12.63 -30.21 -10.06
C TYR A 184 -11.31 -30.87 -9.61
N GLU A 185 -11.04 -32.12 -10.01
CA GLU A 185 -9.77 -32.78 -9.72
C GLU A 185 -8.58 -32.12 -10.43
N LYS A 186 -8.81 -31.60 -11.65
CA LYS A 186 -7.76 -30.95 -12.46
C LYS A 186 -7.52 -29.49 -12.04
N ASP A 187 -8.58 -28.74 -11.82
CA ASP A 187 -8.55 -27.31 -11.53
C ASP A 187 -9.67 -26.92 -10.54
N PRO A 188 -9.49 -27.24 -9.24
CA PRO A 188 -10.54 -27.05 -8.23
C PRO A 188 -11.06 -25.61 -8.19
N ILE A 189 -10.18 -24.61 -8.20
CA ILE A 189 -10.56 -23.19 -8.12
C ILE A 189 -11.32 -22.74 -9.39
N GLY A 190 -10.91 -23.21 -10.56
CA GLY A 190 -11.60 -22.91 -11.82
C GLY A 190 -13.02 -23.51 -11.85
N GLU A 191 -13.20 -24.69 -11.31
CA GLU A 191 -14.52 -25.30 -11.21
C GLU A 191 -15.42 -24.56 -10.21
N LEU A 192 -14.89 -24.11 -9.07
CA LEU A 192 -15.64 -23.25 -8.15
C LEU A 192 -16.07 -21.93 -8.78
N GLU A 193 -15.19 -21.30 -9.56
CA GLU A 193 -15.54 -20.10 -10.33
C GLU A 193 -16.65 -20.39 -11.35
N ARG A 194 -16.54 -21.49 -12.10
CA ARG A 194 -17.55 -21.91 -13.07
C ARG A 194 -18.92 -22.14 -12.40
N ILE A 195 -18.92 -22.84 -11.27
CA ILE A 195 -20.14 -23.11 -10.48
C ILE A 195 -20.78 -21.81 -10.02
N TYR A 196 -19.98 -20.86 -9.53
CA TYR A 196 -20.49 -19.57 -9.06
C TYR A 196 -21.14 -18.76 -10.18
N VAL A 197 -20.50 -18.71 -11.37
CA VAL A 197 -21.06 -18.03 -12.56
C VAL A 197 -22.34 -18.75 -13.01
N LEU A 198 -22.29 -20.07 -13.11
CA LEU A 198 -23.44 -20.89 -13.51
C LEU A 198 -24.64 -20.69 -12.55
N PHE A 199 -24.39 -20.66 -11.25
CA PHE A 199 -25.45 -20.33 -10.26
C PHE A 199 -26.05 -18.96 -10.57
N SER A 200 -25.23 -17.95 -10.76
CA SER A 200 -25.68 -16.57 -11.00
C SER A 200 -26.56 -16.46 -12.26
N ASP A 201 -26.20 -17.20 -13.33
CA ASP A 201 -26.97 -17.18 -14.57
C ASP A 201 -28.27 -17.97 -14.48
N LYS A 202 -28.27 -19.10 -13.76
CA LYS A 202 -29.50 -19.87 -13.49
C LYS A 202 -30.46 -19.14 -12.57
N ALA A 203 -29.96 -18.47 -11.52
CA ALA A 203 -30.77 -17.72 -10.57
C ALA A 203 -31.52 -16.53 -11.21
N LYS A 204 -31.00 -15.96 -12.32
CA LYS A 204 -31.75 -14.96 -13.12
C LYS A 204 -33.05 -15.53 -13.74
N LYS A 205 -33.08 -16.83 -14.01
CA LYS A 205 -34.21 -17.53 -14.63
C LYS A 205 -35.09 -18.25 -13.60
N ASP A 206 -34.50 -18.65 -12.48
CA ASP A 206 -35.15 -19.37 -11.40
C ASP A 206 -34.81 -18.73 -10.04
N PRO A 207 -35.67 -17.82 -9.53
CA PRO A 207 -35.45 -17.14 -8.26
C PRO A 207 -35.42 -18.08 -7.04
N THR A 208 -35.96 -19.32 -7.14
CA THR A 208 -35.93 -20.29 -6.04
C THR A 208 -34.51 -20.70 -5.66
N LEU A 209 -33.57 -20.59 -6.58
CA LEU A 209 -32.13 -20.83 -6.32
C LEU A 209 -31.56 -19.88 -5.27
N GLU A 210 -31.98 -18.62 -5.26
CA GLU A 210 -31.53 -17.66 -4.24
C GLU A 210 -32.11 -18.01 -2.86
N GLU A 211 -33.29 -18.60 -2.79
CA GLU A 211 -33.87 -19.12 -1.53
C GLU A 211 -33.11 -20.34 -1.04
N ASN A 212 -32.77 -21.25 -1.95
CA ASN A 212 -31.93 -22.41 -1.64
C ASN A 212 -30.55 -21.99 -1.14
N ALA A 213 -29.93 -20.97 -1.76
CA ALA A 213 -28.67 -20.46 -1.31
C ALA A 213 -28.75 -19.84 0.10
N ARG A 214 -29.83 -19.11 0.40
CA ARG A 214 -30.05 -18.59 1.76
C ARG A 214 -30.25 -19.73 2.77
N ALA A 215 -30.94 -20.80 2.39
CA ALA A 215 -31.13 -21.97 3.25
C ALA A 215 -29.79 -22.68 3.53
N GLU A 216 -28.97 -22.92 2.51
CA GLU A 216 -27.63 -23.53 2.69
C GLU A 216 -26.68 -22.63 3.51
N LEU A 217 -26.71 -21.32 3.31
CA LEU A 217 -25.97 -20.38 4.14
C LEU A 217 -26.43 -20.44 5.61
N LYS A 218 -27.71 -20.50 5.86
CA LYS A 218 -28.27 -20.64 7.21
C LYS A 218 -27.82 -21.94 7.88
N LYS A 219 -27.79 -23.06 7.15
CA LYS A 219 -27.26 -24.34 7.65
C LYS A 219 -25.78 -24.20 8.01
N LEU A 220 -24.96 -23.58 7.14
CA LEU A 220 -23.57 -23.30 7.42
C LEU A 220 -23.38 -22.48 8.72
N GLN A 221 -24.18 -21.42 8.88
CA GLN A 221 -24.17 -20.57 10.07
C GLN A 221 -24.63 -21.31 11.35
N GLN A 222 -25.49 -22.31 11.22
CA GLN A 222 -25.97 -23.14 12.31
C GLN A 222 -25.05 -24.31 12.65
N GLY A 223 -23.96 -24.47 11.93
CA GLY A 223 -22.95 -25.50 12.23
C GLY A 223 -23.21 -26.83 11.54
N ASP A 224 -23.98 -26.88 10.44
CA ASP A 224 -24.17 -28.10 9.64
C ASP A 224 -22.82 -28.69 9.20
N SER A 225 -22.61 -29.96 9.53
CA SER A 225 -21.31 -30.62 9.38
C SER A 225 -20.85 -30.75 7.92
N GLU A 226 -21.78 -30.98 7.00
CA GLU A 226 -21.51 -31.10 5.58
C GLU A 226 -21.11 -29.73 4.99
N ASN A 227 -21.88 -28.70 5.29
CA ASN A 227 -21.64 -27.36 4.79
C ASN A 227 -20.35 -26.75 5.39
N ILE A 228 -20.02 -27.03 6.66
CA ILE A 228 -18.74 -26.65 7.27
C ILE A 228 -17.59 -27.35 6.58
N LYS A 229 -17.72 -28.63 6.24
CA LYS A 229 -16.66 -29.36 5.53
C LYS A 229 -16.40 -28.75 4.16
N LEU A 230 -17.44 -28.49 3.38
CA LEU A 230 -17.33 -27.84 2.07
C LEU A 230 -16.73 -26.44 2.17
N TRP A 231 -17.18 -25.65 3.13
CA TRP A 231 -16.66 -24.30 3.37
C TRP A 231 -15.15 -24.31 3.68
N LYS A 232 -14.69 -25.19 4.56
CA LYS A 232 -13.26 -25.35 4.86
C LYS A 232 -12.47 -25.78 3.65
N GLU A 233 -13.00 -26.71 2.86
CA GLU A 233 -12.37 -27.17 1.61
C GLU A 233 -12.23 -26.02 0.60
N PHE A 234 -13.25 -25.19 0.43
CA PHE A 234 -13.18 -24.02 -0.47
C PHE A 234 -12.13 -22.99 -0.01
N ILE A 235 -12.00 -22.78 1.30
CA ILE A 235 -10.95 -21.91 1.86
C ILE A 235 -9.57 -22.49 1.58
N GLU A 236 -9.34 -23.76 1.86
CA GLU A 236 -8.05 -24.42 1.66
C GLU A 236 -7.61 -24.38 0.19
N ILE A 237 -8.50 -24.69 -0.74
CA ILE A 237 -8.24 -24.59 -2.18
C ILE A 237 -7.87 -23.16 -2.57
N SER A 238 -8.62 -22.19 -2.09
CA SER A 238 -8.39 -20.78 -2.42
C SER A 238 -7.05 -20.28 -1.87
N LEU A 239 -6.75 -20.59 -0.61
CA LEU A 239 -5.47 -20.21 0.00
C LEU A 239 -4.28 -20.86 -0.72
N LYS A 240 -4.40 -22.12 -1.14
CA LYS A 240 -3.37 -22.80 -1.93
C LYS A 240 -3.13 -22.08 -3.27
N GLU A 241 -4.18 -21.59 -3.90
CA GLU A 241 -4.07 -20.84 -5.16
C GLU A 241 -3.47 -19.44 -4.94
N TYR A 242 -3.88 -18.73 -3.87
CA TYR A 242 -3.34 -17.41 -3.55
C TYR A 242 -1.85 -17.48 -3.18
N ASN A 243 -1.45 -18.49 -2.43
CA ASN A 243 -0.05 -18.68 -2.04
C ASN A 243 0.88 -18.86 -3.24
N LYS A 244 0.42 -19.46 -4.35
CA LYS A 244 1.21 -19.49 -5.61
C LYS A 244 1.56 -18.09 -6.11
N VAL A 245 0.61 -17.16 -6.04
CA VAL A 245 0.83 -15.77 -6.43
C VAL A 245 1.70 -15.04 -5.40
N TYR A 246 1.42 -15.22 -4.12
CA TYR A 246 2.20 -14.58 -3.06
C TYR A 246 3.66 -15.04 -3.05
N ASP A 247 3.93 -16.32 -3.25
CA ASP A 247 5.29 -16.86 -3.34
C ASP A 247 6.06 -16.23 -4.50
N ARG A 248 5.44 -16.12 -5.69
CA ARG A 248 6.03 -15.45 -6.87
C ARG A 248 6.31 -13.97 -6.62
N LEU A 249 5.46 -13.30 -5.85
CA LEU A 249 5.66 -11.92 -5.42
C LEU A 249 6.58 -11.79 -4.20
N GLY A 250 7.05 -12.91 -3.60
CA GLY A 250 7.87 -12.90 -2.38
C GLY A 250 7.14 -12.32 -1.18
N ILE A 251 5.82 -12.54 -1.07
CA ILE A 251 4.95 -11.99 -0.04
C ILE A 251 4.52 -13.08 0.92
N LYS A 252 4.57 -12.80 2.22
CA LYS A 252 4.09 -13.69 3.29
C LYS A 252 3.32 -12.87 4.30
N PHE A 253 2.22 -13.46 4.78
CA PHE A 253 1.39 -12.89 5.83
C PHE A 253 1.64 -13.60 7.16
N ASP A 254 1.52 -12.88 8.25
CA ASP A 254 1.61 -13.43 9.59
C ASP A 254 0.29 -14.10 9.99
N TYR A 255 -0.85 -13.53 9.55
CA TYR A 255 -2.19 -14.05 9.80
C TYR A 255 -3.08 -14.01 8.55
N TYR A 256 -4.08 -14.91 8.56
CA TYR A 256 -5.20 -14.98 7.63
C TYR A 256 -6.49 -14.97 8.44
N TYR A 257 -6.76 -13.88 9.16
CA TYR A 257 -8.00 -13.70 9.91
C TYR A 257 -9.09 -13.19 8.99
N GLY A 258 -9.83 -14.14 8.36
CA GLY A 258 -10.93 -13.80 7.48
C GLY A 258 -12.16 -13.26 8.21
N GLU A 259 -13.15 -12.81 7.43
CA GLU A 259 -14.43 -12.30 7.96
C GLU A 259 -15.11 -13.28 8.94
N SER A 260 -15.03 -14.59 8.67
CA SER A 260 -15.62 -15.64 9.49
C SER A 260 -15.07 -15.70 10.91
N PHE A 261 -13.81 -15.35 11.09
CA PHE A 261 -13.14 -15.38 12.39
C PHE A 261 -13.81 -14.48 13.42
N TYR A 262 -14.41 -13.39 12.98
CA TYR A 262 -15.03 -12.39 13.84
C TYR A 262 -16.51 -12.61 14.12
N ASN A 263 -17.14 -13.63 13.52
CA ASN A 263 -18.60 -13.88 13.63
C ASN A 263 -19.10 -13.93 15.07
N ASN A 264 -18.38 -14.63 15.95
CA ASN A 264 -18.79 -14.79 17.35
C ASN A 264 -18.55 -13.52 18.20
N MET A 265 -17.84 -12.53 17.67
CA MET A 265 -17.55 -11.26 18.36
C MET A 265 -18.56 -10.17 18.01
N MET A 266 -19.22 -10.26 16.85
CA MET A 266 -20.16 -9.24 16.37
C MET A 266 -21.37 -8.99 17.28
N PRO A 267 -21.97 -10.00 17.94
CA PRO A 267 -23.09 -9.76 18.89
C PRO A 267 -22.71 -8.84 20.04
N GLU A 268 -21.48 -8.95 20.56
CA GLU A 268 -20.98 -8.09 21.65
C GLU A 268 -20.82 -6.64 21.16
N VAL A 269 -20.28 -6.43 19.96
CA VAL A 269 -20.18 -5.11 19.33
C VAL A 269 -21.52 -4.43 19.19
N LEU A 270 -22.56 -5.16 18.72
CA LEU A 270 -23.91 -4.60 18.63
C LEU A 270 -24.51 -4.26 19.99
N LYS A 271 -24.22 -5.08 21.00
CA LYS A 271 -24.65 -4.79 22.37
C LYS A 271 -24.05 -3.49 22.86
N GLU A 272 -22.74 -3.30 22.70
CA GLU A 272 -22.04 -2.06 23.10
C GLU A 272 -22.58 -0.82 22.35
N LEU A 273 -22.83 -0.94 21.04
CA LEU A 273 -23.42 0.15 20.24
C LEU A 273 -24.82 0.58 20.75
N LYS A 274 -25.64 -0.39 21.21
CA LYS A 274 -26.96 -0.11 21.77
C LYS A 274 -26.86 0.47 23.18
N GLU A 275 -26.05 -0.12 24.05
CA GLU A 275 -25.88 0.34 25.44
C GLU A 275 -25.34 1.77 25.54
N LYS A 276 -24.45 2.14 24.62
CA LYS A 276 -23.90 3.50 24.52
C LYS A 276 -24.80 4.46 23.72
N ASN A 277 -25.99 4.01 23.25
CA ASN A 277 -26.92 4.80 22.41
C ASN A 277 -26.29 5.36 21.12
N ILE A 278 -25.24 4.72 20.60
CA ILE A 278 -24.56 5.09 19.35
C ILE A 278 -25.40 4.64 18.13
N ALA A 279 -25.91 3.40 18.17
CA ALA A 279 -26.79 2.89 17.13
C ALA A 279 -28.25 2.96 17.56
N LYS A 280 -29.12 3.33 16.63
CA LYS A 280 -30.58 3.45 16.83
C LYS A 280 -31.33 2.60 15.84
N GLU A 281 -32.52 2.12 16.23
CA GLU A 281 -33.44 1.44 15.29
C GLU A 281 -34.01 2.46 14.29
N ASP A 282 -33.89 2.15 13.03
CA ASP A 282 -34.53 2.86 11.93
C ASP A 282 -35.10 1.86 10.93
N GLN A 283 -36.39 1.95 10.66
CA GLN A 283 -37.15 1.06 9.76
C GLN A 283 -36.90 -0.45 10.01
N GLY A 284 -36.61 -0.82 11.26
CA GLY A 284 -36.36 -2.19 11.69
C GLY A 284 -34.92 -2.67 11.50
N ALA A 285 -34.02 -1.81 11.10
CA ALA A 285 -32.56 -2.05 11.04
C ALA A 285 -31.86 -1.24 12.14
N LEU A 286 -30.62 -1.59 12.47
CA LEU A 286 -29.81 -0.83 13.42
C LEU A 286 -28.83 0.05 12.66
N VAL A 287 -28.88 1.36 12.91
CA VAL A 287 -28.16 2.40 12.13
C VAL A 287 -27.43 3.33 13.08
N VAL A 288 -26.21 3.72 12.70
CA VAL A 288 -25.46 4.82 13.33
C VAL A 288 -25.61 6.06 12.48
N PHE A 289 -26.08 7.16 13.07
CA PHE A 289 -26.17 8.47 12.44
C PHE A 289 -24.97 9.31 12.86
N PHE A 290 -24.45 10.07 11.92
CA PHE A 290 -23.37 11.02 12.15
C PHE A 290 -23.96 12.44 12.14
N ASP A 291 -23.21 13.42 12.66
CA ASP A 291 -23.60 14.82 12.58
C ASP A 291 -23.88 15.22 11.13
N GLU A 292 -24.92 16.05 10.93
CA GLU A 292 -25.35 16.52 9.62
C GLU A 292 -24.16 17.05 8.82
N ASP A 293 -24.06 16.64 7.53
CA ASP A 293 -23.05 17.01 6.53
C ASP A 293 -21.65 16.35 6.64
N LYS A 294 -21.39 15.43 7.57
CA LYS A 294 -20.08 14.80 7.65
C LYS A 294 -20.01 13.45 6.94
N LEU A 295 -20.91 12.54 7.26
CA LEU A 295 -20.92 11.17 6.71
C LEU A 295 -22.36 10.66 6.56
N PRO A 296 -22.65 9.84 5.52
CA PRO A 296 -23.94 9.17 5.42
C PRO A 296 -24.11 8.17 6.58
N PRO A 297 -25.36 7.85 6.96
CA PRO A 297 -25.64 6.87 8.01
C PRO A 297 -25.00 5.51 7.73
N ALA A 298 -24.50 4.84 8.78
CA ALA A 298 -23.89 3.51 8.68
C ALA A 298 -24.85 2.44 9.20
N LEU A 299 -25.20 1.50 8.35
CA LEU A 299 -26.01 0.36 8.72
C LEU A 299 -25.10 -0.69 9.40
N VAL A 300 -25.43 -1.08 10.64
CA VAL A 300 -24.67 -2.06 11.42
C VAL A 300 -25.40 -3.40 11.57
N GLN A 301 -26.73 -3.44 11.50
CA GLN A 301 -27.49 -4.67 11.46
C GLN A 301 -28.73 -4.50 10.55
N LYS A 302 -29.00 -5.51 9.72
CA LYS A 302 -30.19 -5.54 8.86
C LYS A 302 -31.45 -5.92 9.65
N LYS A 303 -32.61 -5.68 9.02
CA LYS A 303 -33.95 -6.08 9.52
C LYS A 303 -34.05 -7.55 9.91
N ASP A 304 -33.42 -8.41 9.12
CA ASP A 304 -33.43 -9.87 9.32
C ASP A 304 -32.45 -10.33 10.41
N GLY A 305 -31.81 -9.38 11.11
CA GLY A 305 -30.81 -9.63 12.15
C GLY A 305 -29.41 -9.95 11.63
N SER A 306 -29.19 -9.99 10.33
CA SER A 306 -27.86 -10.25 9.77
C SER A 306 -26.92 -9.08 9.97
N PHE A 307 -25.64 -9.41 10.23
CA PHE A 307 -24.56 -8.44 10.39
C PHE A 307 -24.10 -7.88 9.04
N LEU A 308 -23.42 -6.77 9.10
CA LEU A 308 -22.83 -6.08 7.96
C LEU A 308 -21.33 -5.85 8.15
N TYR A 309 -20.64 -5.47 7.08
CA TYR A 309 -19.20 -5.21 7.09
C TYR A 309 -18.76 -4.24 8.21
N ALA A 310 -19.54 -3.18 8.48
CA ALA A 310 -19.24 -2.25 9.55
C ALA A 310 -19.13 -2.93 10.94
N THR A 311 -19.98 -3.89 11.22
CA THR A 311 -19.95 -4.64 12.49
C THR A 311 -18.77 -5.61 12.55
N SER A 312 -18.46 -6.26 11.43
CA SER A 312 -17.28 -7.12 11.31
C SER A 312 -16.01 -6.34 11.52
N ASP A 313 -15.87 -5.16 10.87
CA ASP A 313 -14.70 -4.31 11.01
C ASP A 313 -14.54 -3.76 12.44
N LEU A 314 -15.62 -3.41 13.11
CA LEU A 314 -15.57 -3.02 14.53
C LEU A 314 -15.10 -4.19 15.41
N ALA A 315 -15.61 -5.42 15.16
CA ALA A 315 -15.14 -6.61 15.87
C ALA A 315 -13.64 -6.86 15.62
N THR A 316 -13.19 -6.65 14.40
CA THR A 316 -11.78 -6.73 14.00
C THR A 316 -10.94 -5.71 14.76
N MET A 317 -11.38 -4.46 14.85
CA MET A 317 -10.67 -3.41 15.61
C MET A 317 -10.51 -3.79 17.08
N LYS A 318 -11.60 -4.23 17.71
CA LYS A 318 -11.58 -4.67 19.11
C LYS A 318 -10.58 -5.80 19.32
N PHE A 319 -10.66 -6.85 18.51
CA PHE A 319 -9.75 -7.99 18.57
C PHE A 319 -8.28 -7.59 18.41
N ARG A 320 -7.97 -6.76 17.41
CA ARG A 320 -6.61 -6.28 17.15
C ARG A 320 -6.05 -5.53 18.37
N LYS A 321 -6.82 -4.65 18.98
CA LYS A 321 -6.39 -3.92 20.20
C LYS A 321 -6.25 -4.85 21.39
N GLU A 322 -7.24 -5.65 21.69
CA GLU A 322 -7.28 -6.46 22.92
C GLU A 322 -6.37 -7.67 22.89
N LYS A 323 -6.29 -8.38 21.75
CA LYS A 323 -5.56 -9.66 21.65
C LYS A 323 -4.18 -9.50 21.05
N LEU A 324 -4.04 -8.70 19.99
CA LEU A 324 -2.77 -8.49 19.32
C LEU A 324 -1.98 -7.29 19.88
N LYS A 325 -2.60 -6.52 20.78
CA LYS A 325 -1.99 -5.32 21.41
C LYS A 325 -1.49 -4.31 20.38
N VAL A 326 -2.29 -4.10 19.36
CA VAL A 326 -1.97 -3.18 18.26
C VAL A 326 -2.13 -1.73 18.72
N ASP A 327 -1.15 -0.88 18.38
CA ASP A 327 -1.17 0.56 18.64
C ASP A 327 -1.64 1.35 17.43
N GLU A 328 -1.39 0.82 16.22
CA GLU A 328 -1.78 1.46 14.97
C GLU A 328 -2.22 0.39 13.96
N ALA A 329 -3.32 0.64 13.24
CA ALA A 329 -3.78 -0.20 12.15
C ALA A 329 -3.77 0.55 10.81
N ILE A 330 -3.20 -0.08 9.79
CA ILE A 330 -3.14 0.44 8.42
C ILE A 330 -3.99 -0.46 7.53
N TYR A 331 -4.99 0.12 6.87
CA TYR A 331 -5.86 -0.58 5.92
C TYR A 331 -5.51 -0.14 4.50
N VAL A 332 -5.15 -1.09 3.63
CA VAL A 332 -4.72 -0.79 2.26
C VAL A 332 -5.79 -1.28 1.28
N THR A 333 -6.70 -0.40 0.90
CA THR A 333 -7.81 -0.73 -0.01
C THR A 333 -8.01 0.33 -1.09
N ASP A 334 -8.83 0.03 -2.10
CA ASP A 334 -9.12 1.01 -3.14
C ASP A 334 -9.99 2.19 -2.62
N ASP A 335 -10.02 3.28 -3.37
CA ASP A 335 -10.70 4.53 -3.03
C ASP A 335 -12.22 4.39 -2.88
N ARG A 336 -12.84 3.38 -3.50
CA ARG A 336 -14.28 3.12 -3.39
C ARG A 336 -14.72 2.74 -1.98
N GLN A 337 -13.80 2.25 -1.14
CA GLN A 337 -14.07 1.91 0.25
C GLN A 337 -13.86 3.08 1.23
N GLN A 338 -13.49 4.27 0.74
CA GLN A 338 -13.12 5.40 1.58
C GLN A 338 -14.24 5.81 2.55
N ASN A 339 -15.47 5.89 2.09
CA ASN A 339 -16.60 6.27 2.95
C ASN A 339 -16.87 5.24 4.03
N HIS A 340 -16.76 3.95 3.70
CA HIS A 340 -16.92 2.86 4.65
C HIS A 340 -15.90 2.98 5.80
N PHE A 341 -14.61 3.12 5.50
CA PHE A 341 -13.58 3.25 6.54
C PHE A 341 -13.73 4.53 7.36
N LYS A 342 -14.14 5.65 6.74
CA LYS A 342 -14.46 6.88 7.49
C LYS A 342 -15.58 6.65 8.50
N GLN A 343 -16.65 5.94 8.11
CA GLN A 343 -17.77 5.60 9.00
C GLN A 343 -17.30 4.69 10.14
N VAL A 344 -16.61 3.60 9.83
CA VAL A 344 -16.15 2.62 10.83
C VAL A 344 -15.16 3.25 11.82
N PHE A 345 -14.24 4.10 11.35
CA PHE A 345 -13.31 4.81 12.23
C PHE A 345 -14.01 5.81 13.15
N GLU A 346 -15.01 6.52 12.64
CA GLU A 346 -15.80 7.45 13.46
C GLU A 346 -16.64 6.72 14.50
N ILE A 347 -17.27 5.59 14.13
CA ILE A 347 -17.97 4.74 15.10
C ILE A 347 -17.00 4.23 16.18
N GLY A 348 -15.78 3.85 15.79
CA GLY A 348 -14.74 3.44 16.73
C GLY A 348 -14.39 4.55 17.74
N LYS A 349 -14.32 5.81 17.32
CA LYS A 349 -14.11 6.95 18.21
C LYS A 349 -15.31 7.15 19.16
N MET A 350 -16.54 7.04 18.66
CA MET A 350 -17.74 7.13 19.50
C MET A 350 -17.77 6.02 20.56
N LEU A 351 -17.32 4.82 20.22
CA LEU A 351 -17.23 3.69 21.14
C LEU A 351 -16.12 3.89 22.20
N GLY A 352 -15.06 4.61 21.88
CA GLY A 352 -13.90 4.77 22.75
C GLY A 352 -13.02 3.50 22.79
N GLU A 353 -12.15 3.37 23.78
CA GLU A 353 -11.34 2.15 23.96
C GLU A 353 -12.22 0.90 24.12
N PRO A 354 -11.86 -0.23 23.51
CA PRO A 354 -10.65 -0.55 22.75
C PRO A 354 -10.72 -0.25 21.23
N TYR A 355 -11.69 0.48 20.74
CA TYR A 355 -11.87 0.78 19.31
C TYR A 355 -11.14 2.05 18.89
N ASP A 356 -10.89 2.99 19.79
CA ASP A 356 -10.27 4.28 19.49
C ASP A 356 -8.75 4.23 19.69
N TYR A 357 -8.07 3.74 18.67
CA TYR A 357 -6.62 3.79 18.50
C TYR A 357 -6.27 4.31 17.12
N LYS A 358 -5.01 4.60 16.84
CA LYS A 358 -4.60 5.18 15.56
C LYS A 358 -4.92 4.25 14.40
N LYS A 359 -5.67 4.74 13.44
CA LYS A 359 -6.08 4.02 12.22
C LYS A 359 -5.78 4.87 11.01
N LEU A 360 -5.21 4.25 9.98
CA LEU A 360 -4.87 4.90 8.71
C LEU A 360 -5.48 4.10 7.55
N HIS A 361 -6.20 4.78 6.69
CA HIS A 361 -6.66 4.21 5.43
C HIS A 361 -5.76 4.67 4.29
N VAL A 362 -4.95 3.76 3.78
CA VAL A 362 -4.06 3.97 2.63
C VAL A 362 -4.82 3.62 1.36
N ILE A 363 -5.46 4.63 0.77
CA ILE A 363 -6.23 4.47 -0.47
C ILE A 363 -5.33 4.40 -1.69
N PHE A 364 -5.78 3.70 -2.72
CA PHE A 364 -5.14 3.69 -4.03
C PHE A 364 -6.18 3.73 -5.17
N GLY A 365 -5.79 4.29 -6.32
CA GLY A 365 -6.61 4.35 -7.52
C GLY A 365 -6.68 2.99 -8.25
N ILE A 366 -7.56 2.88 -9.23
CA ILE A 366 -7.81 1.64 -9.97
C ILE A 366 -6.69 1.38 -10.99
N MET A 367 -6.30 0.13 -11.18
CA MET A 367 -5.44 -0.28 -12.28
C MET A 367 -6.29 -0.71 -13.47
N ARG A 368 -5.96 -0.19 -14.66
CA ARG A 368 -6.61 -0.49 -15.95
C ARG A 368 -5.59 -1.14 -16.89
N PHE A 369 -6.06 -1.97 -17.78
CA PHE A 369 -5.22 -2.55 -18.84
C PHE A 369 -5.69 -2.01 -20.20
N GLY A 370 -4.91 -1.10 -20.80
CA GLY A 370 -5.36 -0.33 -21.95
C GLY A 370 -6.65 0.44 -21.63
N ASP A 371 -7.64 0.37 -22.51
CA ASP A 371 -8.93 1.06 -22.36
C ASP A 371 -9.98 0.25 -21.56
N VAL A 372 -9.64 -0.93 -21.05
CA VAL A 372 -10.57 -1.83 -20.34
C VAL A 372 -10.50 -1.64 -18.84
N ILE A 373 -11.63 -1.28 -18.21
CA ILE A 373 -11.76 -1.27 -16.74
C ILE A 373 -11.97 -2.71 -16.27
N PHE A 374 -11.08 -3.21 -15.40
CA PHE A 374 -11.25 -4.52 -14.77
C PHE A 374 -12.34 -4.47 -13.71
N SER A 375 -13.50 -5.01 -14.00
CA SER A 375 -14.53 -5.25 -13.02
C SER A 375 -14.88 -6.75 -12.99
N SER A 376 -15.05 -7.28 -11.79
CA SER A 376 -15.42 -8.68 -11.55
C SER A 376 -16.78 -9.09 -12.16
N ARG A 377 -17.52 -8.15 -12.75
CA ARG A 377 -18.87 -8.36 -13.29
C ARG A 377 -18.93 -8.59 -14.80
N SER A 378 -17.85 -8.38 -15.55
CA SER A 378 -17.86 -8.34 -17.04
C SER A 378 -17.10 -9.46 -17.76
N GLY A 379 -16.60 -10.49 -17.08
CA GLY A 379 -15.98 -11.67 -17.75
C GLY A 379 -14.56 -11.44 -18.36
N ASN A 380 -14.10 -10.21 -18.49
CA ASN A 380 -12.77 -9.87 -19.01
C ASN A 380 -11.78 -9.53 -17.88
N ILE A 381 -11.63 -10.44 -16.93
CA ILE A 381 -10.76 -10.23 -15.76
C ILE A 381 -9.41 -10.87 -16.07
N ILE A 382 -8.33 -10.07 -16.06
CA ILE A 382 -6.97 -10.63 -16.16
C ILE A 382 -6.61 -11.25 -14.82
N ARG A 383 -6.35 -12.55 -14.82
CA ARG A 383 -5.85 -13.28 -13.64
C ARG A 383 -4.44 -12.82 -13.33
N LEU A 384 -4.14 -12.69 -12.05
CA LEU A 384 -2.82 -12.21 -11.63
C LEU A 384 -1.70 -13.21 -11.98
N VAL A 385 -2.01 -14.50 -11.95
CA VAL A 385 -1.08 -15.53 -12.40
C VAL A 385 -0.74 -15.41 -13.90
N ASP A 386 -1.74 -15.15 -14.74
CA ASP A 386 -1.53 -14.99 -16.19
C ASP A 386 -0.69 -13.75 -16.52
N LEU A 387 -0.85 -12.67 -15.72
CA LEU A 387 -0.02 -11.47 -15.82
C LEU A 387 1.44 -11.77 -15.50
N LEU A 388 1.70 -12.52 -14.43
CA LEU A 388 3.06 -12.92 -14.04
C LEU A 388 3.68 -13.89 -15.07
N ASP A 389 2.89 -14.82 -15.61
CA ASP A 389 3.35 -15.76 -16.64
C ASP A 389 3.74 -15.04 -17.93
N GLU A 390 2.93 -14.06 -18.37
CA GLU A 390 3.25 -13.28 -19.57
C GLU A 390 4.49 -12.40 -19.36
N ALA A 391 4.66 -11.80 -18.15
CA ALA A 391 5.86 -11.06 -17.81
C ALA A 391 7.11 -11.94 -17.91
N LYS A 392 7.07 -13.12 -17.27
CA LYS A 392 8.15 -14.12 -17.34
C LYS A 392 8.47 -14.49 -18.78
N LYS A 393 7.46 -14.79 -19.57
CA LYS A 393 7.59 -15.19 -20.98
C LYS A 393 8.27 -14.11 -21.82
N GLN A 394 7.82 -12.85 -21.71
CA GLN A 394 8.40 -11.73 -22.46
C GLN A 394 9.86 -11.48 -22.06
N VAL A 395 10.17 -11.50 -20.78
CA VAL A 395 11.57 -11.38 -20.29
C VAL A 395 12.42 -12.54 -20.80
N LYS A 396 11.91 -13.78 -20.78
CA LYS A 396 12.62 -14.96 -21.29
C LYS A 396 12.94 -14.84 -22.79
N GLN A 397 12.05 -14.26 -23.58
CA GLN A 397 12.32 -13.97 -25.00
C GLN A 397 13.51 -13.02 -25.16
N VAL A 398 13.55 -11.92 -24.38
CA VAL A 398 14.67 -10.97 -24.41
C VAL A 398 15.99 -11.64 -23.98
N ILE A 399 15.95 -12.52 -22.98
CA ILE A 399 17.14 -13.27 -22.53
C ILE A 399 17.63 -14.19 -23.66
N ASN A 400 16.74 -14.91 -24.34
CA ASN A 400 17.10 -15.81 -25.43
C ASN A 400 17.74 -15.07 -26.63
N GLU A 401 17.28 -13.85 -26.91
CA GLU A 401 17.85 -13.02 -27.98
C GLU A 401 19.23 -12.45 -27.63
N LYS A 402 19.42 -12.00 -26.38
CA LYS A 402 20.63 -11.30 -25.96
C LYS A 402 21.71 -12.23 -25.38
N ASN A 403 21.31 -13.30 -24.73
CA ASN A 403 22.19 -14.24 -24.02
C ASN A 403 21.72 -15.69 -24.23
N PRO A 404 21.84 -16.23 -25.46
CA PRO A 404 21.33 -17.56 -25.81
C PRO A 404 22.02 -18.71 -25.03
N ASP A 405 23.25 -18.51 -24.58
CA ASP A 405 24.10 -19.53 -23.95
C ASP A 405 23.78 -19.77 -22.46
N ILE A 406 22.91 -18.99 -21.84
CA ILE A 406 22.49 -19.23 -20.47
C ILE A 406 21.67 -20.53 -20.41
N PRO A 407 21.88 -21.43 -19.42
CA PRO A 407 21.07 -22.62 -19.20
C PRO A 407 19.57 -22.31 -19.04
N GLU A 408 18.71 -23.20 -19.52
CA GLU A 408 17.25 -22.94 -19.58
C GLU A 408 16.61 -22.77 -18.18
N ASP A 409 17.08 -23.50 -17.18
CA ASP A 409 16.66 -23.37 -15.78
C ASP A 409 17.06 -22.02 -15.20
N GLU A 410 18.27 -21.54 -15.45
CA GLU A 410 18.72 -20.20 -15.05
C GLU A 410 17.94 -19.11 -15.77
N LYS A 411 17.65 -19.27 -17.08
CA LYS A 411 16.80 -18.33 -17.81
C LYS A 411 15.42 -18.19 -17.18
N ASP A 412 14.85 -19.30 -16.73
CA ASP A 412 13.54 -19.32 -16.11
C ASP A 412 13.51 -18.57 -14.76
N GLU A 413 14.55 -18.73 -13.93
CA GLU A 413 14.70 -18.05 -12.66
C GLU A 413 14.93 -16.53 -12.85
N ILE A 414 15.83 -16.18 -13.77
CA ILE A 414 16.11 -14.77 -14.12
C ILE A 414 14.84 -14.11 -14.66
N ALA A 415 14.12 -14.77 -15.57
CA ALA A 415 12.90 -14.24 -16.17
C ALA A 415 11.79 -14.02 -15.15
N GLU A 416 11.62 -14.94 -14.20
CA GLU A 416 10.67 -14.79 -13.08
C GLU A 416 11.03 -13.60 -12.20
N THR A 417 12.31 -13.47 -11.83
CA THR A 417 12.81 -12.40 -10.97
C THR A 417 12.64 -11.02 -11.62
N ILE A 418 13.02 -10.90 -12.89
CA ILE A 418 12.90 -9.64 -13.62
C ILE A 418 11.44 -9.30 -13.87
N GLY A 419 10.63 -10.27 -14.31
CA GLY A 419 9.22 -10.04 -14.64
C GLY A 419 8.39 -9.61 -13.44
N SER A 420 8.50 -10.33 -12.31
CA SER A 420 7.82 -9.98 -11.07
C SER A 420 8.32 -8.65 -10.49
N GLY A 421 9.63 -8.40 -10.57
CA GLY A 421 10.25 -7.14 -10.15
C GLY A 421 9.76 -5.95 -10.97
N ALA A 422 9.65 -6.11 -12.29
CA ALA A 422 9.15 -5.08 -13.19
C ALA A 422 7.71 -4.66 -12.87
N ILE A 423 6.83 -5.63 -12.62
CA ILE A 423 5.43 -5.38 -12.24
C ILE A 423 5.35 -4.62 -10.92
N LYS A 424 6.11 -5.04 -9.90
CA LYS A 424 6.16 -4.36 -8.60
C LYS A 424 6.64 -2.92 -8.73
N TYR A 425 7.76 -2.74 -9.43
CA TYR A 425 8.35 -1.42 -9.59
C TYR A 425 7.42 -0.48 -10.37
N PHE A 426 6.79 -0.98 -11.43
CA PHE A 426 5.84 -0.21 -12.22
C PHE A 426 4.72 0.36 -11.34
N ASP A 427 4.08 -0.47 -10.50
CA ASP A 427 3.01 0.00 -9.62
C ASP A 427 3.51 0.99 -8.57
N LEU A 428 4.62 0.68 -7.90
CA LEU A 428 5.17 1.52 -6.83
C LEU A 428 5.74 2.86 -7.34
N SER A 429 6.12 2.95 -8.61
CA SER A 429 6.61 4.18 -9.23
C SER A 429 5.51 5.17 -9.60
N GLN A 430 4.23 4.75 -9.54
CA GLN A 430 3.10 5.59 -9.87
C GLN A 430 2.62 6.40 -8.66
N ASN A 431 1.88 7.49 -8.93
CA ASN A 431 1.13 8.14 -7.87
C ASN A 431 0.06 7.16 -7.35
N ARG A 432 0.15 6.81 -6.08
CA ARG A 432 -0.71 5.83 -5.43
C ARG A 432 -2.20 6.12 -5.59
N THR A 433 -2.61 7.38 -5.43
CA THR A 433 -4.02 7.79 -5.45
C THR A 433 -4.60 7.99 -6.86
N SER A 434 -3.76 7.92 -7.89
CA SER A 434 -4.21 8.04 -9.28
C SER A 434 -4.55 6.68 -9.88
N ASP A 435 -5.48 6.67 -10.85
CA ASP A 435 -5.67 5.52 -11.71
C ASP A 435 -4.43 5.26 -12.56
N VAL A 436 -4.08 4.00 -12.73
CA VAL A 436 -2.89 3.56 -13.45
C VAL A 436 -3.27 2.74 -14.67
N THR A 437 -2.71 3.08 -15.83
CA THR A 437 -2.86 2.29 -17.06
C THR A 437 -1.64 1.41 -17.24
N PHE A 438 -1.83 0.10 -17.11
CA PHE A 438 -0.81 -0.91 -17.34
C PHE A 438 -0.61 -1.13 -18.84
N THR A 439 0.64 -1.08 -19.28
CA THR A 439 1.04 -1.49 -20.64
C THR A 439 2.40 -2.18 -20.57
N TRP A 440 2.59 -3.24 -21.37
CA TRP A 440 3.83 -4.02 -21.37
C TRP A 440 5.05 -3.16 -21.73
N ASP A 441 4.91 -2.28 -22.70
CA ASP A 441 5.99 -1.38 -23.13
C ASP A 441 6.51 -0.49 -22.00
N LYS A 442 5.65 -0.12 -21.04
CA LYS A 442 6.07 0.66 -19.87
C LYS A 442 6.66 -0.21 -18.77
N VAL A 443 6.14 -1.42 -18.58
CA VAL A 443 6.52 -2.31 -17.47
C VAL A 443 7.86 -2.99 -17.75
N LEU A 444 8.05 -3.51 -18.96
CA LEU A 444 9.20 -4.32 -19.37
C LEU A 444 10.26 -3.54 -20.16
N ASN A 445 10.22 -2.22 -20.14
CA ASN A 445 11.26 -1.41 -20.77
C ASN A 445 12.58 -1.55 -20.00
N PHE A 446 13.68 -1.78 -20.74
CA PHE A 446 15.03 -1.84 -20.19
C PHE A 446 15.74 -0.49 -20.19
N GLU A 447 15.05 0.58 -20.54
CA GLU A 447 15.54 1.96 -20.53
C GLU A 447 14.64 2.85 -19.64
N GLY A 448 15.23 3.88 -19.08
CA GLY A 448 14.53 4.86 -18.24
C GLY A 448 14.25 4.38 -16.81
N ASN A 449 13.17 4.88 -16.21
CA ASN A 449 12.83 4.63 -14.80
C ASN A 449 11.95 3.36 -14.68
N THR A 450 12.57 2.17 -14.80
CA THR A 450 11.89 0.88 -14.78
C THR A 450 12.57 -0.14 -13.87
N GLY A 451 11.84 -1.17 -13.44
CA GLY A 451 12.38 -2.27 -12.66
C GLY A 451 13.54 -2.99 -13.35
N PRO A 452 13.39 -3.43 -14.62
CA PRO A 452 14.46 -4.07 -15.37
C PRO A 452 15.73 -3.19 -15.51
N TYR A 453 15.58 -1.89 -15.69
CA TYR A 453 16.73 -0.98 -15.76
C TYR A 453 17.50 -0.90 -14.44
N LEU A 454 16.80 -0.84 -13.30
CA LEU A 454 17.45 -0.84 -11.98
C LEU A 454 18.19 -2.16 -11.72
N GLN A 455 17.56 -3.30 -12.03
CA GLN A 455 18.18 -4.61 -11.89
C GLN A 455 19.42 -4.74 -12.81
N TYR A 456 19.31 -4.30 -14.05
CA TYR A 456 20.45 -4.26 -14.99
C TYR A 456 21.57 -3.38 -14.48
N THR A 457 21.29 -2.20 -13.94
CA THR A 457 22.29 -1.31 -13.36
C THR A 457 23.05 -1.99 -12.23
N TYR A 458 22.36 -2.68 -11.32
CA TYR A 458 22.98 -3.45 -10.25
C TYR A 458 23.91 -4.54 -10.81
N VAL A 459 23.40 -5.36 -11.73
CA VAL A 459 24.18 -6.45 -12.36
C VAL A 459 25.43 -5.91 -13.06
N ARG A 460 25.32 -4.76 -13.73
CA ARG A 460 26.45 -4.10 -14.40
C ARG A 460 27.52 -3.66 -13.40
N ILE A 461 27.12 -3.04 -12.30
CA ILE A 461 28.04 -2.66 -11.22
C ILE A 461 28.74 -3.90 -10.65
N MET A 462 28.01 -4.96 -10.34
CA MET A 462 28.57 -6.21 -9.82
C MET A 462 29.51 -6.89 -10.82
N SER A 463 29.24 -6.77 -12.12
CA SER A 463 30.14 -7.26 -13.17
C SER A 463 31.48 -6.51 -13.20
N ILE A 464 31.47 -5.20 -12.95
CA ILE A 464 32.70 -4.39 -12.84
C ILE A 464 33.52 -4.89 -11.63
N PHE A 465 32.90 -5.03 -10.46
CA PHE A 465 33.61 -5.54 -9.27
C PHE A 465 34.20 -6.96 -9.49
N ARG A 466 33.47 -7.81 -10.20
CA ARG A 466 33.94 -9.16 -10.54
C ARG A 466 35.18 -9.11 -11.41
N LYS A 467 35.19 -8.29 -12.46
CA LYS A 467 36.37 -8.10 -13.33
C LYS A 467 37.56 -7.51 -12.58
N LEU A 468 37.36 -6.52 -11.72
CA LEU A 468 38.42 -5.97 -10.87
C LEU A 468 39.06 -7.05 -9.99
N LYS A 469 38.25 -7.96 -9.42
CA LYS A 469 38.74 -9.09 -8.63
C LYS A 469 39.51 -10.11 -9.47
N GLU A 470 39.04 -10.42 -10.68
CA GLU A 470 39.72 -11.34 -11.62
C GLU A 470 41.07 -10.78 -12.07
N GLU A 471 41.17 -9.46 -12.27
CA GLU A 471 42.42 -8.77 -12.65
C GLU A 471 43.30 -8.43 -11.44
N ASN A 472 42.96 -8.86 -10.23
CA ASN A 472 43.64 -8.56 -8.97
C ASN A 472 43.83 -7.02 -8.73
N ILE A 473 42.93 -6.22 -9.23
CA ILE A 473 42.92 -4.79 -9.00
C ILE A 473 42.26 -4.52 -7.65
N THR A 474 43.05 -4.02 -6.70
CA THR A 474 42.53 -3.57 -5.40
C THR A 474 42.09 -2.12 -5.56
N LEU A 475 40.79 -1.87 -5.26
CA LEU A 475 40.31 -0.49 -5.13
C LEU A 475 40.95 0.10 -3.84
N GLU A 476 41.77 1.13 -3.98
CA GLU A 476 42.13 1.92 -2.81
C GLU A 476 40.85 2.61 -2.30
N ASN A 477 40.65 2.60 -0.98
CA ASN A 477 39.61 3.39 -0.33
C ASN A 477 39.92 4.87 -0.50
N LYS A 478 39.64 5.42 -1.68
CA LYS A 478 39.68 6.87 -1.90
C LYS A 478 38.38 7.46 -1.40
N GLU A 479 38.50 8.57 -0.72
CA GLU A 479 37.36 9.36 -0.28
C GLU A 479 36.43 9.64 -1.46
N ILE A 480 35.18 9.25 -1.35
CA ILE A 480 34.16 9.56 -2.36
C ILE A 480 33.91 11.05 -2.30
N VAL A 481 34.44 11.77 -3.31
CA VAL A 481 34.14 13.18 -3.48
C VAL A 481 33.07 13.31 -4.54
N LEU A 482 31.89 13.81 -4.14
CA LEU A 482 30.80 14.09 -5.08
C LEU A 482 31.14 15.38 -5.85
N GLU A 483 31.89 15.24 -6.92
CA GLU A 483 32.04 16.32 -7.89
C GLU A 483 30.90 16.19 -8.91
N ASN A 484 29.98 17.15 -8.93
CA ASN A 484 28.87 17.22 -9.90
C ASN A 484 27.92 16.04 -9.94
N MET A 485 27.86 15.21 -8.90
CA MET A 485 26.80 14.20 -8.83
C MET A 485 25.45 14.87 -8.63
N ASP A 486 24.49 14.35 -9.37
CA ASP A 486 23.11 14.76 -9.22
C ASP A 486 22.64 14.50 -7.79
N GLY A 487 22.42 15.53 -7.01
CA GLY A 487 21.80 15.47 -5.68
C GLY A 487 20.47 14.72 -5.66
N ILE A 488 19.92 14.38 -6.84
CA ILE A 488 18.74 13.53 -7.06
C ILE A 488 18.94 12.11 -6.50
N ILE A 489 20.13 11.49 -6.64
CA ILE A 489 20.38 10.14 -6.10
C ILE A 489 20.38 10.18 -4.58
N LEU A 490 21.03 11.20 -4.01
CA LEU A 490 21.05 11.42 -2.57
C LEU A 490 19.66 11.78 -2.02
N ARG A 491 18.93 12.64 -2.73
CA ARG A 491 17.54 12.97 -2.38
C ARG A 491 16.65 11.74 -2.39
N ASN A 492 16.82 10.83 -3.34
CA ASN A 492 16.03 9.61 -3.39
C ASN A 492 16.40 8.64 -2.27
N CYS A 493 17.69 8.52 -1.93
CA CYS A 493 18.11 7.75 -0.75
C CYS A 493 17.59 8.38 0.56
N PHE A 494 17.67 9.71 0.69
CA PHE A 494 17.18 10.44 1.86
C PHE A 494 15.66 10.72 1.81
N GLY A 495 15.08 10.87 0.62
CA GLY A 495 13.66 11.10 0.41
C GLY A 495 12.80 9.86 0.70
N MET A 496 13.33 8.66 0.52
CA MET A 496 12.70 7.43 1.01
C MET A 496 12.53 7.45 2.54
N CYS A 497 13.46 8.06 3.27
CA CYS A 497 13.32 8.28 4.70
C CYS A 497 12.33 9.42 5.04
N ALA A 498 12.16 10.43 4.17
CA ALA A 498 11.27 11.57 4.41
C ALA A 498 9.79 11.29 4.15
N LEU A 499 9.46 10.39 3.22
CA LEU A 499 8.07 9.96 2.96
C LEU A 499 7.42 9.28 4.16
N ASN A 500 8.21 8.82 5.13
CA ASN A 500 7.73 8.12 6.32
C ASN A 500 7.39 9.04 7.51
N SER A 501 7.73 10.33 7.46
CA SER A 501 7.34 11.28 8.52
C SER A 501 5.94 11.87 8.32
N GLN A 502 5.29 11.60 7.19
CA GLN A 502 3.90 12.01 6.88
C GLN A 502 2.90 10.84 6.81
N CYS A 503 3.36 9.60 7.07
CA CYS A 503 2.49 8.43 7.24
C CYS A 503 2.08 8.24 8.69
#